data_044c1b4d0947b6490443d547bc2029fa
#
_entry.id   044c1b4d0947b6490443d547bc2029fa
#
_cell.length_a   1.000
_cell.length_b   1.000
_cell.length_c   1.000
_cell.angle_alpha   90.00
_cell.angle_beta   90.00
_cell.angle_gamma   90.00
#
_symmetry.space_group_name_H-M   'P 1'
#
loop_
_entity.id
_entity.type
_entity.pdbx_description
1 polymer ?
#
loop_
_entity_poly.entity_id
_entity_poly.type
_entity_poly.pdbx_seq_one_letter_code
_entity_poly.pdbx_strand_id
1 'polypeptide(L)'
;MSDRERCISQESLETTGFSYTLSLINGKYKMIILYTLMEFGVVRFNEMKKYIGGISYKTLSANLKELEADQLIHREEYPQIPPKVEYTLTERGRTLIPILDSMCEWGDNNRL
;
A
#
# COMPACT_ATOMS: atom_id res chain seq x y z
N MET A 1 -7.45 -27.63 16.25
CA MET A 1 -6.09 -27.17 16.04
C MET A 1 -5.75 -27.16 14.57
N SER A 2 -5.14 -26.13 14.08
CA SER A 2 -4.80 -26.00 12.68
C SER A 2 -3.62 -26.89 12.31
N ASP A 3 -3.73 -27.55 11.16
CA ASP A 3 -2.64 -28.35 10.60
C ASP A 3 -1.70 -27.50 9.72
N ARG A 4 -1.87 -26.21 9.80
CA ARG A 4 -1.13 -25.26 8.99
C ARG A 4 0.36 -25.29 9.35
N GLU A 5 1.21 -25.31 8.32
CA GLU A 5 2.64 -25.17 8.53
C GLU A 5 2.99 -23.79 9.05
N ARG A 6 4.02 -23.74 9.86
CA ARG A 6 4.50 -22.48 10.38
C ARG A 6 5.44 -21.81 9.39
N CYS A 7 5.25 -20.53 9.18
CA CYS A 7 6.17 -19.73 8.38
C CYS A 7 7.47 -19.45 9.12
N ILE A 8 7.44 -19.48 10.45
CA ILE A 8 8.59 -19.11 11.27
C ILE A 8 9.54 -20.29 11.35
N SER A 9 10.78 -20.08 10.94
CA SER A 9 11.86 -21.03 11.19
C SER A 9 12.39 -20.82 12.61
N GLN A 10 13.18 -21.78 13.10
CA GLN A 10 13.80 -21.65 14.42
C GLN A 10 14.87 -20.55 14.44
N GLU A 11 15.32 -20.11 13.29
CA GLU A 11 16.44 -19.20 13.21
C GLU A 11 16.04 -17.74 13.39
N SER A 12 14.95 -17.29 12.74
CA SER A 12 14.61 -15.88 12.81
C SER A 12 13.21 -15.60 12.30
N LEU A 13 12.48 -14.78 13.05
CA LEU A 13 11.23 -14.20 12.59
C LEU A 13 11.46 -13.29 11.38
N GLU A 14 12.61 -12.64 11.32
CA GLU A 14 12.94 -11.66 10.29
C GLU A 14 13.04 -12.24 8.89
N THR A 15 13.29 -13.56 8.77
CA THR A 15 13.41 -14.22 7.48
C THR A 15 12.08 -14.68 6.90
N THR A 16 10.99 -14.51 7.62
CA THR A 16 9.66 -14.96 7.15
C THR A 16 9.11 -14.05 6.05
N GLY A 17 8.23 -14.62 5.22
CA GLY A 17 7.47 -13.84 4.26
C GLY A 17 6.62 -12.78 4.94
N PHE A 18 6.11 -13.07 6.13
CA PHE A 18 5.36 -12.11 6.92
C PHE A 18 6.21 -10.85 7.20
N SER A 19 7.42 -11.05 7.69
CA SER A 19 8.32 -9.95 8.02
C SER A 19 8.69 -9.13 6.77
N TYR A 20 8.96 -9.81 5.66
CA TYR A 20 9.25 -9.13 4.41
C TYR A 20 8.07 -8.25 3.97
N THR A 21 6.87 -8.84 3.95
CA THR A 21 5.67 -8.09 3.56
C THR A 21 5.46 -6.88 4.47
N LEU A 22 5.60 -7.09 5.77
CA LEU A 22 5.43 -6.01 6.73
C LEU A 22 6.43 -4.88 6.48
N SER A 23 7.66 -5.21 6.07
CA SER A 23 8.67 -4.19 5.76
C SER A 23 8.24 -3.29 4.60
N LEU A 24 7.43 -3.79 3.68
CA LEU A 24 6.95 -3.02 2.53
C LEU A 24 5.74 -2.14 2.84
N ILE A 25 4.91 -2.56 3.80
CA ILE A 25 3.64 -1.89 4.09
C ILE A 25 3.59 -1.31 5.50
N ASN A 26 4.70 -1.34 6.19
CA ASN A 26 4.79 -0.86 7.57
C ASN A 26 4.54 0.65 7.64
N GLY A 27 3.88 1.07 8.72
CA GLY A 27 3.58 2.46 8.95
C GLY A 27 2.09 2.75 8.77
N LYS A 28 1.69 3.92 9.18
CA LYS A 28 0.28 4.28 9.25
C LYS A 28 -0.37 4.44 7.87
N TYR A 29 0.39 4.89 6.87
CA TYR A 29 -0.23 5.37 5.63
C TYR A 29 0.00 4.52 4.40
N LYS A 30 1.01 3.63 4.39
CA LYS A 30 1.33 2.87 3.18
C LYS A 30 0.18 2.00 2.69
N MET A 31 -0.44 1.26 3.61
CA MET A 31 -1.58 0.42 3.24
C MET A 31 -2.78 1.26 2.80
N ILE A 32 -3.00 2.40 3.43
CA ILE A 32 -4.08 3.30 3.06
C ILE A 32 -3.87 3.82 1.64
N ILE A 33 -2.64 4.17 1.28
CA ILE A 33 -2.30 4.61 -0.08
C ILE A 33 -2.57 3.49 -1.08
N LEU A 34 -2.10 2.27 -0.79
CA LEU A 34 -2.31 1.13 -1.66
C LEU A 34 -3.80 0.83 -1.85
N TYR A 35 -4.55 0.88 -0.77
CA TYR A 35 -6.00 0.68 -0.83
C TYR A 35 -6.69 1.75 -1.68
N THR A 36 -6.28 3.00 -1.53
CA THR A 36 -6.84 4.11 -2.31
C THR A 36 -6.58 3.90 -3.80
N LEU A 37 -5.36 3.47 -4.16
CA LEU A 37 -5.03 3.19 -5.55
C LEU A 37 -5.78 1.98 -6.09
N MET A 38 -6.01 0.98 -5.25
CA MET A 38 -6.83 -0.17 -5.63
C MET A 38 -8.26 0.26 -5.98
N GLU A 39 -8.83 1.11 -5.15
CA GLU A 39 -10.23 1.53 -5.30
C GLU A 39 -10.43 2.47 -6.49
N PHE A 40 -9.54 3.42 -6.69
CA PHE A 40 -9.75 4.49 -7.66
C PHE A 40 -8.92 4.35 -8.94
N GLY A 41 -7.94 3.46 -8.95
CA GLY A 41 -7.12 3.18 -10.13
C GLY A 41 -6.02 4.21 -10.33
N VAL A 42 -6.36 5.38 -10.84
CA VAL A 42 -5.42 6.47 -11.09
C VAL A 42 -5.75 7.61 -10.16
N VAL A 43 -4.78 8.03 -9.35
CA VAL A 43 -5.00 9.08 -8.35
C VAL A 43 -3.86 10.09 -8.41
N ARG A 44 -4.22 11.36 -8.42
CA ARG A 44 -3.24 12.46 -8.35
C ARG A 44 -2.89 12.74 -6.89
N PHE A 45 -1.74 13.39 -6.70
CA PHE A 45 -1.23 13.70 -5.37
C PHE A 45 -2.27 14.43 -4.51
N ASN A 46 -2.88 15.48 -5.05
CA ASN A 46 -3.84 16.28 -4.29
C ASN A 46 -5.13 15.53 -3.99
N GLU A 47 -5.54 14.64 -4.89
CA GLU A 47 -6.67 13.76 -4.66
C GLU A 47 -6.38 12.78 -3.53
N MET A 48 -5.17 12.23 -3.53
CA MET A 48 -4.73 11.33 -2.48
C MET A 48 -4.80 12.01 -1.11
N LYS A 49 -4.34 13.26 -1.03
CA LYS A 49 -4.42 14.04 0.19
C LYS A 49 -5.86 14.20 0.67
N LYS A 50 -6.77 14.43 -0.26
CA LYS A 50 -8.19 14.56 0.07
C LYS A 50 -8.78 13.27 0.62
N TYR A 51 -8.52 12.16 -0.06
CA TYR A 51 -9.08 10.87 0.33
C TYR A 51 -8.58 10.42 1.70
N ILE A 52 -7.29 10.60 1.95
CA ILE A 52 -6.70 10.13 3.20
C ILE A 52 -7.07 11.05 4.37
N GLY A 53 -7.09 12.36 4.14
CA GLY A 53 -7.41 13.32 5.18
C GLY A 53 -6.39 13.34 6.31
N GLY A 54 -6.04 14.50 6.80
CA GLY A 54 -5.13 14.63 7.93
C GLY A 54 -3.68 14.26 7.68
N ILE A 55 -3.32 13.80 6.50
CA ILE A 55 -1.95 13.51 6.16
C ILE A 55 -1.24 14.79 5.72
N SER A 56 -0.02 15.02 6.22
CA SER A 56 0.75 16.18 5.78
C SER A 56 1.33 15.94 4.39
N TYR A 57 1.61 17.04 3.70
CA TYR A 57 2.26 17.00 2.40
C TYR A 57 3.57 16.20 2.46
N LYS A 58 4.38 16.48 3.48
CA LYS A 58 5.67 15.83 3.68
C LYS A 58 5.53 14.34 3.90
N THR A 59 4.59 13.93 4.74
CA THR A 59 4.38 12.52 5.06
C THR A 59 3.87 11.76 3.83
N LEU A 60 2.91 12.32 3.11
CA LEU A 60 2.41 11.67 1.90
C LEU A 60 3.52 11.52 0.87
N SER A 61 4.28 12.57 0.64
CA SER A 61 5.39 12.56 -0.32
C SER A 61 6.42 11.48 0.04
N ALA A 62 6.78 11.38 1.32
CA ALA A 62 7.75 10.39 1.77
C ALA A 62 7.24 8.96 1.58
N ASN A 63 5.97 8.71 1.94
CA ASN A 63 5.39 7.38 1.78
C ASN A 63 5.28 6.98 0.31
N LEU A 64 4.90 7.91 -0.57
CA LEU A 64 4.81 7.64 -2.00
C LEU A 64 6.18 7.28 -2.57
N LYS A 65 7.23 7.99 -2.17
CA LYS A 65 8.59 7.70 -2.63
C LYS A 65 9.04 6.31 -2.20
N GLU A 66 8.75 5.91 -0.98
CA GLU A 66 9.12 4.58 -0.49
C GLU A 66 8.37 3.49 -1.23
N LEU A 67 7.06 3.67 -1.44
CA LEU A 67 6.26 2.70 -2.19
C LEU A 67 6.73 2.59 -3.64
N GLU A 68 7.13 3.68 -4.24
CA GLU A 68 7.67 3.69 -5.60
C GLU A 68 9.02 2.96 -5.64
N ALA A 69 9.89 3.23 -4.67
CA ALA A 69 11.19 2.56 -4.57
C ALA A 69 11.03 1.05 -4.39
N ASP A 70 10.00 0.63 -3.69
CA ASP A 70 9.70 -0.79 -3.48
C ASP A 70 8.92 -1.39 -4.67
N GLN A 71 8.73 -0.62 -5.73
CA GLN A 71 8.10 -1.06 -6.98
C GLN A 71 6.64 -1.50 -6.80
N LEU A 72 5.95 -0.91 -5.84
CA LEU A 72 4.54 -1.21 -5.59
C LEU A 72 3.63 -0.22 -6.30
N ILE A 73 4.11 0.99 -6.53
CA ILE A 73 3.35 2.01 -7.24
C ILE A 73 4.20 2.63 -8.35
N HIS A 74 3.51 3.14 -9.35
CA HIS A 74 4.13 3.83 -10.47
C HIS A 74 3.72 5.31 -10.42
N ARG A 75 4.69 6.18 -10.68
CA ARG A 75 4.48 7.62 -10.74
C ARG A 75 4.69 8.06 -12.19
N GLU A 76 3.68 8.71 -12.75
CA GLU A 76 3.76 9.25 -14.10
C GLU A 76 3.63 10.77 -14.06
N GLU A 77 4.63 11.44 -14.58
CA GLU A 77 4.61 12.90 -14.64
C GLU A 77 4.35 13.34 -16.09
N TYR A 78 3.39 14.25 -16.25
CA TYR A 78 3.03 14.77 -17.56
C TYR A 78 3.55 16.19 -17.69
N PRO A 79 4.34 16.49 -18.74
CA PRO A 79 4.93 17.84 -18.94
C PRO A 79 3.88 18.81 -19.49
N GLN A 80 3.08 19.35 -18.62
CA GLN A 80 2.05 20.33 -18.96
C GLN A 80 2.05 21.44 -17.91
N ILE A 81 1.24 22.48 -18.14
CA ILE A 81 1.14 23.62 -17.23
C ILE A 81 -0.32 23.73 -16.79
N PRO A 82 -0.62 23.54 -15.48
CA PRO A 82 0.32 23.10 -14.44
C PRO A 82 0.72 21.65 -14.63
N PRO A 83 1.86 21.20 -14.07
CA PRO A 83 2.30 19.82 -14.21
C PRO A 83 1.32 18.87 -13.57
N LYS A 84 1.18 17.69 -14.19
CA LYS A 84 0.27 16.65 -13.71
C LYS A 84 1.08 15.43 -13.32
N VAL A 85 0.84 14.92 -12.12
CA VAL A 85 1.47 13.70 -11.63
C VAL A 85 0.37 12.72 -11.22
N GLU A 86 0.44 11.51 -11.78
CA GLU A 86 -0.53 10.46 -11.49
C GLU A 86 0.17 9.26 -10.88
N TYR A 87 -0.52 8.60 -9.96
CA TYR A 87 -0.03 7.39 -9.30
C TYR A 87 -0.98 6.24 -9.61
N THR A 88 -0.40 5.07 -9.85
CA THR A 88 -1.13 3.83 -10.10
C THR A 88 -0.40 2.69 -9.40
N LEU A 89 -1.10 1.57 -9.19
CA LEU A 89 -0.44 0.35 -8.73
C LEU A 89 0.36 -0.24 -9.90
N THR A 90 1.55 -0.74 -9.60
CA THR A 90 2.31 -1.54 -10.54
C THR A 90 1.69 -2.93 -10.62
N GLU A 91 2.17 -3.76 -11.56
CA GLU A 91 1.77 -5.16 -11.61
C GLU A 91 2.08 -5.85 -10.28
N ARG A 92 3.26 -5.57 -9.71
CA ARG A 92 3.65 -6.08 -8.39
C ARG A 92 2.71 -5.59 -7.30
N GLY A 93 2.36 -4.30 -7.32
CA GLY A 93 1.43 -3.73 -6.34
C GLY A 93 0.05 -4.36 -6.41
N ARG A 94 -0.41 -4.69 -7.62
CA ARG A 94 -1.71 -5.35 -7.79
C ARG A 94 -1.77 -6.73 -7.17
N THR A 95 -0.62 -7.38 -6.97
CA THR A 95 -0.62 -8.68 -6.28
C THR A 95 -1.02 -8.59 -4.82
N LEU A 96 -1.04 -7.39 -4.24
CA LEU A 96 -1.50 -7.16 -2.89
C LEU A 96 -3.02 -6.99 -2.79
N ILE A 97 -3.71 -6.83 -3.92
CA ILE A 97 -5.17 -6.62 -3.91
C ILE A 97 -5.92 -7.71 -3.16
N PRO A 98 -5.64 -9.02 -3.37
CA PRO A 98 -6.34 -10.05 -2.60
C PRO A 98 -6.15 -9.92 -1.09
N ILE A 99 -5.00 -9.43 -0.65
CA ILE A 99 -4.72 -9.20 0.77
C ILE A 99 -5.58 -8.03 1.28
N LEU A 100 -5.63 -6.95 0.52
CA LEU A 100 -6.43 -5.77 0.88
C LEU A 100 -7.92 -6.11 0.89
N ASP A 101 -8.39 -6.88 -0.10
CA ASP A 101 -9.77 -7.36 -0.14
C ASP A 101 -10.11 -8.20 1.07
N SER A 102 -9.20 -9.08 1.49
CA SER A 102 -9.39 -9.90 2.68
C SER A 102 -9.50 -9.05 3.93
N MET A 103 -8.75 -7.97 4.00
CA MET A 103 -8.85 -7.03 5.13
C MET A 103 -10.22 -6.36 5.18
N CYS A 104 -10.74 -5.94 4.03
CA CYS A 104 -12.08 -5.36 3.94
C CYS A 104 -13.13 -6.35 4.42
N GLU A 105 -13.06 -7.57 3.90
CA GLU A 105 -14.00 -8.62 4.22
C GLU A 105 -13.96 -8.98 5.70
N TRP A 106 -12.76 -9.13 6.25
CA TRP A 106 -12.62 -9.43 7.67
C TRP A 106 -13.25 -8.32 8.53
N GLY A 107 -12.96 -7.06 8.17
CA GLY A 107 -13.51 -5.92 8.89
C GLY A 107 -15.02 -5.87 8.86
N ASP A 108 -15.59 -6.09 7.68
CA ASP A 108 -17.05 -6.06 7.52
C ASP A 108 -17.74 -7.17 8.31
N ASN A 109 -17.11 -8.34 8.37
CA ASN A 109 -17.70 -9.50 9.05
C ASN A 109 -17.46 -9.52 10.57
N ASN A 110 -16.52 -8.71 11.06
CA ASN A 110 -16.12 -8.73 12.47
C ASN A 110 -16.30 -7.38 13.18
N ARG A 111 -16.92 -6.43 12.53
CA ARG A 111 -17.19 -5.13 13.13
C ARG A 111 -18.18 -5.29 14.28
N LEU A 112 -17.83 -4.77 15.44
CA LEU A 112 -18.69 -4.85 16.62
C LEU A 112 -19.76 -3.77 16.64
#